data_c93b972c5da4620debe682b67adaf123
#
_entry.id   c93b972c5da4620debe682b67adaf123
#
_cell.length_a   1.000
_cell.length_b   1.000
_cell.length_c   1.000
_cell.angle_alpha   90.00
_cell.angle_beta   90.00
_cell.angle_gamma   90.00
#
_symmetry.space_group_name_H-M   'P 1'
#
loop_
_entity.id
_entity.type
_entity.pdbx_description
1 polymer ?
#
loop_
_entity_poly.entity_id
_entity_poly.type
_entity_poly.pdbx_seq_one_letter_code
_entity_poly.pdbx_strand_id
1 'polypeptide(L)'
;CRFSGYQSPECFDFVYNLNNNDDIIGNKVYHLLEYTKTIFPHYGPGLDFGMCNFTVSGSSTWDFIGHIREDTIARKVYFLHIDSINEHLLYDFTLNVGDTLKSTLTTYCLYPTVTEIDSILINGDYRKRWTFNDGGCVWNGQIIEGIGSTMGLLIPMINFEWGGHLNCFSEENVNMYSQDNTTCPLPLITGITNSKKQIA
;
A
#
# COMPACT_ATOMS: atom_id res chain seq x y z
N CYS A 1 -3.97 2.36 5.55
CA CYS A 1 -3.15 3.19 4.62
C CYS A 1 -4.05 3.93 3.65
N ARG A 2 -3.71 5.16 3.31
CA ARG A 2 -4.39 5.96 2.29
C ARG A 2 -3.43 6.36 1.20
N PHE A 3 -3.83 6.14 -0.03
CA PHE A 3 -3.10 6.52 -1.24
C PHE A 3 -3.99 7.36 -2.12
N SER A 4 -3.45 8.43 -2.68
CA SER A 4 -4.09 9.18 -3.76
C SER A 4 -3.32 8.97 -5.04
N GLY A 5 -4.04 8.85 -6.13
CA GLY A 5 -3.44 8.63 -7.43
C GLY A 5 -4.33 9.07 -8.57
N TYR A 6 -3.78 9.00 -9.77
CA TYR A 6 -4.52 9.15 -10.99
C TYR A 6 -4.14 8.07 -11.99
N GLN A 7 -5.10 7.65 -12.74
CA GLN A 7 -4.93 6.88 -13.97
C GLN A 7 -5.89 7.50 -14.97
N SER A 8 -5.36 8.01 -16.07
CA SER A 8 -6.22 8.69 -17.06
C SER A 8 -7.43 7.85 -17.45
N PRO A 9 -8.64 8.39 -17.39
CA PRO A 9 -9.01 9.77 -17.04
C PRO A 9 -9.49 9.93 -15.57
N GLU A 10 -9.11 9.05 -14.63
CA GLU A 10 -9.67 9.02 -13.28
C GLU A 10 -8.68 9.50 -12.22
N CYS A 11 -9.19 10.29 -11.28
CA CYS A 11 -8.54 10.60 -10.01
C CYS A 11 -9.14 9.72 -8.92
N PHE A 12 -8.32 9.16 -8.04
CA PHE A 12 -8.81 8.23 -7.03
C PHE A 12 -8.04 8.33 -5.71
N ASP A 13 -8.71 7.87 -4.68
CA ASP A 13 -8.18 7.67 -3.35
C ASP A 13 -8.41 6.21 -2.95
N PHE A 14 -7.39 5.53 -2.49
CA PHE A 14 -7.49 4.20 -1.91
C PHE A 14 -7.25 4.26 -0.41
N VAL A 15 -8.16 3.71 0.37
CA VAL A 15 -7.96 3.46 1.79
C VAL A 15 -7.91 1.96 2.00
N TYR A 16 -6.73 1.44 2.31
CA TYR A 16 -6.54 0.03 2.63
C TYR A 16 -6.70 -0.19 4.13
N ASN A 17 -7.40 -1.25 4.47
CA ASN A 17 -7.61 -1.69 5.84
C ASN A 17 -7.20 -3.14 5.99
N LEU A 18 -6.34 -3.43 6.96
CA LEU A 18 -6.04 -4.79 7.40
C LEU A 18 -7.02 -5.11 8.53
N ASN A 19 -7.85 -6.11 8.31
CA ASN A 19 -8.76 -6.59 9.32
C ASN A 19 -8.01 -7.50 10.31
N ASN A 20 -8.36 -7.40 11.59
CA ASN A 20 -7.77 -8.24 12.64
C ASN A 20 -8.29 -9.70 12.62
N ASN A 21 -9.07 -10.06 11.62
CA ASN A 21 -9.48 -11.46 11.42
C ASN A 21 -8.39 -12.18 10.64
N ASP A 22 -7.78 -13.15 11.31
CA ASP A 22 -6.77 -14.00 10.69
C ASP A 22 -7.44 -15.14 9.96
N ASP A 23 -7.05 -15.37 8.71
CA ASP A 23 -7.40 -16.53 7.92
C ASP A 23 -6.22 -17.52 7.89
N ILE A 24 -6.51 -18.80 8.09
CA ILE A 24 -5.52 -19.87 7.95
C ILE A 24 -5.70 -20.51 6.58
N ILE A 25 -4.76 -20.27 5.67
CA ILE A 25 -4.76 -20.86 4.33
C ILE A 25 -3.56 -21.80 4.23
N GLY A 26 -3.85 -23.09 4.11
CA GLY A 26 -2.85 -24.14 4.25
C GLY A 26 -2.31 -24.19 5.69
N ASN A 27 -1.05 -23.84 5.89
CA ASN A 27 -0.40 -23.77 7.22
C ASN A 27 0.11 -22.37 7.55
N LYS A 28 -0.38 -21.34 6.86
CA LYS A 28 0.07 -19.96 6.99
C LYS A 28 -1.07 -19.08 7.47
N VAL A 29 -0.73 -18.09 8.29
CA VAL A 29 -1.66 -17.08 8.80
C VAL A 29 -1.64 -15.86 7.89
N TYR A 30 -2.80 -15.38 7.54
CA TYR A 30 -3.01 -14.23 6.67
C TYR A 30 -3.97 -13.25 7.30
N HIS A 31 -3.75 -11.96 7.04
CA HIS A 31 -4.64 -10.86 7.39
C HIS A 31 -5.47 -10.46 6.18
N LEU A 32 -6.78 -10.34 6.38
CA LEU A 32 -7.71 -9.90 5.35
C LEU A 32 -7.40 -8.45 4.95
N LEU A 33 -7.23 -8.22 3.64
CA LEU A 33 -7.03 -6.89 3.08
C LEU A 33 -8.28 -6.41 2.35
N GLU A 34 -8.87 -5.36 2.87
CA GLU A 34 -10.00 -4.65 2.28
C GLU A 34 -9.55 -3.28 1.78
N TYR A 35 -10.23 -2.73 0.79
CA TYR A 35 -10.00 -1.37 0.37
C TYR A 35 -11.28 -0.62 0.05
N THR A 36 -11.21 0.70 0.17
CA THR A 36 -12.20 1.62 -0.39
C THR A 36 -11.55 2.41 -1.49
N LYS A 37 -12.11 2.37 -2.69
CA LYS A 37 -11.75 3.26 -3.80
C LYS A 37 -12.76 4.39 -3.85
N THR A 38 -12.29 5.63 -3.77
CA THR A 38 -13.09 6.82 -4.02
C THR A 38 -12.62 7.45 -5.31
N ILE A 39 -13.53 7.65 -6.26
CA ILE A 39 -13.25 8.27 -7.56
C ILE A 39 -13.66 9.73 -7.49
N PHE A 40 -12.78 10.63 -7.88
CA PHE A 40 -12.98 12.07 -7.87
C PHE A 40 -13.03 12.64 -9.29
N PRO A 41 -13.69 13.79 -9.48
CA PRO A 41 -13.69 14.48 -10.76
C PRO A 41 -12.29 14.91 -11.19
N HIS A 42 -12.01 14.72 -12.45
CA HIS A 42 -10.83 15.22 -13.14
C HIS A 42 -11.22 16.39 -14.02
N TYR A 43 -10.49 17.51 -13.93
CA TYR A 43 -10.75 18.71 -14.73
C TYR A 43 -9.72 18.87 -15.83
N GLY A 44 -10.15 18.76 -17.09
CA GLY A 44 -9.37 19.11 -18.26
C GLY A 44 -8.82 17.93 -19.08
N PRO A 45 -8.31 18.23 -20.26
CA PRO A 45 -7.75 17.23 -21.17
C PRO A 45 -6.26 17.02 -20.84
N GLY A 46 -5.92 16.24 -19.85
CA GLY A 46 -4.53 16.00 -19.51
C GLY A 46 -4.34 14.92 -18.45
N LEU A 47 -3.12 14.47 -18.30
CA LEU A 47 -2.68 13.49 -17.32
C LEU A 47 -1.97 14.16 -16.14
N ASP A 48 -2.42 15.36 -15.75
CA ASP A 48 -1.79 16.09 -14.66
C ASP A 48 -2.53 15.82 -13.34
N PHE A 49 -1.80 15.32 -12.35
CA PHE A 49 -2.30 15.08 -11.00
C PHE A 49 -2.89 16.36 -10.36
N GLY A 50 -2.39 17.53 -10.71
CA GLY A 50 -2.91 18.83 -10.28
C GLY A 50 -4.34 19.14 -10.76
N MET A 51 -4.87 18.37 -11.71
CA MET A 51 -6.26 18.50 -12.19
C MET A 51 -7.27 17.65 -11.42
N CYS A 52 -6.84 16.89 -10.43
CA CYS A 52 -7.71 16.11 -9.56
C CYS A 52 -8.38 16.99 -8.51
N ASN A 53 -9.71 16.95 -8.42
CA ASN A 53 -10.42 17.68 -7.37
C ASN A 53 -10.82 16.76 -6.21
N PHE A 54 -9.92 16.54 -5.29
CA PHE A 54 -10.15 15.74 -4.09
C PHE A 54 -11.02 16.43 -3.03
N THR A 55 -11.46 17.68 -3.25
CA THR A 55 -12.34 18.43 -2.33
C THR A 55 -13.82 18.21 -2.62
N VAL A 56 -14.15 17.68 -3.80
CA VAL A 56 -15.53 17.33 -4.16
C VAL A 56 -15.80 15.89 -3.73
N SER A 57 -17.00 15.64 -3.20
CA SER A 57 -17.43 14.29 -2.84
C SER A 57 -17.35 13.35 -4.04
N GLY A 58 -16.55 12.32 -3.93
CA GLY A 58 -16.44 11.25 -4.92
C GLY A 58 -17.43 10.11 -4.65
N SER A 59 -17.56 9.21 -5.59
CA SER A 59 -18.24 7.93 -5.37
C SER A 59 -17.27 6.94 -4.72
N SER A 60 -17.73 6.24 -3.67
CA SER A 60 -16.91 5.27 -2.95
C SER A 60 -17.47 3.86 -3.12
N THR A 61 -16.59 2.90 -3.29
CA THR A 61 -16.90 1.46 -3.31
C THR A 61 -16.03 0.75 -2.28
N TRP A 62 -16.60 -0.22 -1.58
CA TRP A 62 -15.86 -1.15 -0.73
C TRP A 62 -15.67 -2.46 -1.45
N ASP A 63 -14.49 -3.05 -1.35
CA ASP A 63 -14.18 -4.32 -1.96
C ASP A 63 -13.15 -5.10 -1.15
N PHE A 64 -13.20 -6.43 -1.26
CA PHE A 64 -12.21 -7.34 -0.73
C PHE A 64 -11.23 -7.70 -1.85
N ILE A 65 -9.96 -7.49 -1.61
CA ILE A 65 -8.94 -7.66 -2.65
C ILE A 65 -8.09 -8.91 -2.46
N GLY A 66 -7.93 -9.37 -1.21
CA GLY A 66 -7.09 -10.53 -0.91
C GLY A 66 -6.57 -10.53 0.52
N HIS A 67 -5.41 -11.12 0.68
CA HIS A 67 -4.79 -11.34 1.99
C HIS A 67 -3.34 -10.88 1.99
N ILE A 68 -2.88 -10.37 3.13
CA ILE A 68 -1.47 -10.08 3.37
C ILE A 68 -0.94 -11.03 4.44
N ARG A 69 0.27 -11.52 4.23
CA ARG A 69 1.00 -12.33 5.20
C ARG A 69 2.40 -11.75 5.42
N GLU A 70 2.74 -11.61 6.67
CA GLU A 70 4.10 -11.29 7.07
C GLU A 70 4.87 -12.56 7.46
N ASP A 71 6.07 -12.67 6.94
CA ASP A 71 7.07 -13.64 7.37
C ASP A 71 8.14 -12.89 8.15
N THR A 72 7.97 -12.84 9.46
CA THR A 72 8.86 -12.08 10.35
C THR A 72 10.26 -12.66 10.41
N ILE A 73 10.41 -13.99 10.20
CA ILE A 73 11.71 -14.66 10.19
C ILE A 73 12.45 -14.34 8.90
N ALA A 74 11.77 -14.50 7.75
CA ALA A 74 12.33 -14.15 6.45
C ALA A 74 12.34 -12.64 6.17
N ARG A 75 11.69 -11.83 7.01
CA ARG A 75 11.50 -10.38 6.85
C ARG A 75 10.93 -10.01 5.48
N LYS A 76 9.85 -10.69 5.10
CA LYS A 76 9.16 -10.55 3.81
C LYS A 76 7.67 -10.39 4.01
N VAL A 77 7.06 -9.65 3.09
CA VAL A 77 5.60 -9.50 3.02
C VAL A 77 5.12 -10.08 1.71
N TYR A 78 4.05 -10.85 1.80
CA TYR A 78 3.41 -11.53 0.67
C TYR A 78 1.97 -11.06 0.54
N PHE A 79 1.49 -11.04 -0.70
CA PHE A 79 0.11 -10.79 -1.05
C PHE A 79 -0.48 -11.99 -1.77
N LEU A 80 -1.68 -12.40 -1.38
CA LEU A 80 -2.47 -13.43 -2.04
C LEU A 80 -3.78 -12.80 -2.51
N HIS A 81 -3.92 -12.63 -3.84
CA HIS A 81 -5.15 -12.12 -4.44
C HIS A 81 -6.29 -13.10 -4.23
N ILE A 82 -7.53 -12.60 -4.08
CA ILE A 82 -8.71 -13.44 -3.82
C ILE A 82 -8.92 -14.55 -4.88
N ASP A 83 -8.59 -14.25 -6.14
CA ASP A 83 -8.73 -15.18 -7.26
C ASP A 83 -7.45 -15.99 -7.55
N SER A 84 -6.43 -15.92 -6.67
CA SER A 84 -5.16 -16.60 -6.86
C SER A 84 -4.94 -17.68 -5.83
N ILE A 85 -4.24 -18.73 -6.24
CA ILE A 85 -3.73 -19.77 -5.33
C ILE A 85 -2.26 -19.55 -4.97
N ASN A 86 -1.60 -18.62 -5.63
CA ASN A 86 -0.17 -18.36 -5.46
C ASN A 86 0.05 -17.03 -4.75
N GLU A 87 0.93 -17.04 -3.75
CA GLU A 87 1.42 -15.83 -3.12
C GLU A 87 2.34 -15.06 -4.06
N HIS A 88 2.24 -13.74 -3.99
CA HIS A 88 3.16 -12.82 -4.63
C HIS A 88 4.03 -12.15 -3.58
N LEU A 89 5.35 -12.17 -3.77
CA LEU A 89 6.27 -11.38 -2.93
C LEU A 89 5.96 -9.89 -3.15
N LEU A 90 5.59 -9.21 -2.08
CA LEU A 90 5.29 -7.78 -2.09
C LEU A 90 6.51 -6.96 -1.68
N TYR A 91 7.07 -7.25 -0.50
CA TYR A 91 8.25 -6.58 0.05
C TYR A 91 9.29 -7.58 0.54
N ASP A 92 10.55 -7.21 0.38
CA ASP A 92 11.71 -7.94 0.93
C ASP A 92 12.60 -6.95 1.70
N PHE A 93 12.58 -7.05 3.03
CA PHE A 93 13.36 -6.19 3.93
C PHE A 93 14.76 -6.74 4.24
N THR A 94 15.23 -7.72 3.47
CA THR A 94 16.60 -8.28 3.59
C THR A 94 17.56 -7.75 2.54
N LEU A 95 17.04 -6.97 1.58
CA LEU A 95 17.84 -6.45 0.48
C LEU A 95 18.96 -5.52 0.95
N ASN A 96 20.10 -5.60 0.30
CA ASN A 96 21.24 -4.70 0.45
C ASN A 96 21.36 -3.76 -0.74
N VAL A 97 22.19 -2.73 -0.64
CA VAL A 97 22.52 -1.86 -1.77
C VAL A 97 23.11 -2.70 -2.89
N GLY A 98 22.56 -2.56 -4.09
CA GLY A 98 22.89 -3.35 -5.28
C GLY A 98 21.99 -4.56 -5.52
N ASP A 99 21.18 -4.99 -4.52
CA ASP A 99 20.22 -6.06 -4.71
C ASP A 99 18.98 -5.57 -5.48
N THR A 100 18.27 -6.48 -6.14
CA THR A 100 17.06 -6.20 -6.89
C THR A 100 15.81 -6.70 -6.19
N LEU A 101 14.76 -5.88 -6.16
CA LEU A 101 13.45 -6.29 -5.68
C LEU A 101 12.76 -7.15 -6.74
N LYS A 102 12.54 -8.43 -6.42
CA LYS A 102 11.84 -9.39 -7.29
C LYS A 102 10.36 -9.49 -6.94
N SER A 103 9.69 -8.34 -6.80
CA SER A 103 8.24 -8.35 -6.59
C SER A 103 7.54 -8.89 -7.84
N THR A 104 6.61 -9.82 -7.63
CA THR A 104 5.88 -10.47 -8.71
C THR A 104 4.61 -9.71 -9.10
N LEU A 105 4.28 -8.63 -8.38
CA LEU A 105 3.13 -7.77 -8.70
C LEU A 105 3.45 -6.68 -9.72
N THR A 106 4.72 -6.44 -10.01
CA THR A 106 5.14 -5.44 -11.00
C THR A 106 5.49 -6.11 -12.32
N THR A 107 4.61 -6.01 -13.30
CA THR A 107 4.82 -6.59 -14.64
C THR A 107 5.63 -5.70 -15.57
N TYR A 108 5.79 -4.42 -15.24
CA TYR A 108 6.37 -3.41 -16.15
C TYR A 108 7.75 -2.90 -15.72
N CYS A 109 8.10 -3.07 -14.45
CA CYS A 109 9.38 -2.62 -13.93
C CYS A 109 10.36 -3.79 -13.85
N LEU A 110 11.37 -3.75 -14.70
CA LEU A 110 12.42 -4.77 -14.68
C LEU A 110 13.35 -4.55 -13.48
N TYR A 111 13.00 -5.21 -12.36
CA TYR A 111 13.89 -5.40 -11.23
C TYR A 111 14.54 -4.11 -10.69
N PRO A 112 13.79 -3.23 -10.00
CA PRO A 112 14.37 -2.06 -9.39
C PRO A 112 15.46 -2.47 -8.40
N THR A 113 16.59 -1.77 -8.48
CA THR A 113 17.79 -2.06 -7.67
C THR A 113 17.87 -1.08 -6.51
N VAL A 114 18.19 -1.57 -5.33
CA VAL A 114 18.42 -0.75 -4.15
C VAL A 114 19.66 0.12 -4.35
N THR A 115 19.47 1.44 -4.30
CA THR A 115 20.58 2.40 -4.42
C THR A 115 21.04 2.94 -3.08
N GLU A 116 20.17 2.96 -2.10
CA GLU A 116 20.45 3.50 -0.77
C GLU A 116 19.60 2.79 0.29
N ILE A 117 20.18 2.63 1.48
CA ILE A 117 19.47 2.20 2.69
C ILE A 117 19.82 3.20 3.79
N ASP A 118 18.81 3.87 4.31
CA ASP A 118 18.93 4.78 5.44
C ASP A 118 17.91 4.44 6.54
N SER A 119 17.75 5.33 7.49
CA SER A 119 16.74 5.20 8.53
C SER A 119 16.03 6.52 8.74
N ILE A 120 14.71 6.47 8.84
CA ILE A 120 13.87 7.63 9.13
C ILE A 120 13.19 7.48 10.50
N LEU A 121 13.03 8.59 11.19
CA LEU A 121 12.32 8.62 12.47
C LEU A 121 10.82 8.69 12.22
N ILE A 122 10.08 7.69 12.72
CA ILE A 122 8.63 7.62 12.57
C ILE A 122 8.04 7.34 13.96
N ASN A 123 7.25 8.26 14.46
CA ASN A 123 6.58 8.18 15.75
C ASN A 123 7.52 7.79 16.93
N GLY A 124 8.77 8.28 16.89
CA GLY A 124 9.76 8.01 17.94
C GLY A 124 10.68 6.82 17.69
N ASP A 125 10.38 5.97 16.71
CA ASP A 125 11.18 4.80 16.32
C ASP A 125 11.89 5.01 14.99
N TYR A 126 13.14 4.53 14.90
CA TYR A 126 13.87 4.50 13.64
C TYR A 126 13.48 3.27 12.84
N ARG A 127 12.98 3.50 11.61
CA ARG A 127 12.64 2.46 10.64
C ARG A 127 13.56 2.52 9.44
N LYS A 128 14.02 1.37 8.95
CA LYS A 128 14.82 1.32 7.73
C LYS A 128 14.00 1.73 6.52
N ARG A 129 14.68 2.41 5.58
CA ARG A 129 14.10 2.81 4.31
C ARG A 129 15.02 2.42 3.18
N TRP A 130 14.47 1.78 2.17
CA TRP A 130 15.15 1.40 0.94
C TRP A 130 14.73 2.36 -0.17
N THR A 131 15.71 2.98 -0.82
CA THR A 131 15.52 3.78 -2.03
C THR A 131 15.97 2.96 -3.23
N PHE A 132 15.16 2.95 -4.28
CA PHE A 132 15.42 2.20 -5.49
C PHE A 132 15.69 3.14 -6.66
N ASN A 133 16.54 2.68 -7.60
CA ASN A 133 16.64 3.32 -8.89
C ASN A 133 15.38 3.06 -9.71
N ASP A 134 15.23 3.82 -10.78
CA ASP A 134 14.05 3.74 -11.62
C ASP A 134 13.95 2.42 -12.42
N GLY A 135 15.04 1.64 -12.56
CA GLY A 135 15.04 0.35 -13.28
C GLY A 135 14.37 0.41 -14.67
N GLY A 136 14.26 1.62 -15.25
CA GLY A 136 13.43 1.90 -16.40
C GLY A 136 11.96 2.16 -16.08
N CYS A 137 11.60 2.19 -14.80
CA CYS A 137 10.32 2.65 -14.28
C CYS A 137 10.54 4.02 -13.67
N VAL A 138 9.94 4.99 -14.23
CA VAL A 138 10.06 6.38 -13.84
C VAL A 138 9.56 6.56 -12.41
N TRP A 139 10.41 7.08 -11.52
CA TRP A 139 10.10 7.61 -10.18
C TRP A 139 10.74 6.81 -9.03
N ASN A 140 11.53 7.52 -8.25
CA ASN A 140 12.25 7.08 -7.06
C ASN A 140 11.30 6.51 -5.98
N GLY A 141 10.91 5.26 -6.11
CA GLY A 141 10.11 4.57 -5.10
C GLY A 141 10.94 4.28 -3.86
N GLN A 142 10.32 4.42 -2.71
CA GLN A 142 10.90 4.05 -1.43
C GLN A 142 10.02 3.01 -0.74
N ILE A 143 10.66 2.09 -0.02
CA ILE A 143 9.97 1.13 0.84
C ILE A 143 10.44 1.38 2.27
N ILE A 144 9.47 1.54 3.18
CA ILE A 144 9.72 1.79 4.60
C ILE A 144 9.32 0.54 5.39
N GLU A 145 10.22 0.08 6.27
CA GLU A 145 10.00 -1.09 7.11
C GLU A 145 8.73 -0.94 7.96
N GLY A 146 7.84 -1.94 7.90
CA GLY A 146 6.57 -1.98 8.61
C GLY A 146 5.48 -1.04 8.07
N ILE A 147 5.75 -0.29 6.97
CA ILE A 147 4.75 0.58 6.33
C ILE A 147 4.51 0.14 4.89
N GLY A 148 5.58 -0.18 4.15
CA GLY A 148 5.51 -0.55 2.75
C GLY A 148 5.97 0.56 1.81
N SER A 149 5.51 0.51 0.56
CA SER A 149 5.92 1.45 -0.48
C SER A 149 5.30 2.84 -0.30
N THR A 150 6.09 3.88 -0.52
CA THR A 150 5.60 5.27 -0.59
C THR A 150 4.77 5.55 -1.84
N MET A 151 4.72 4.61 -2.77
CA MET A 151 4.00 4.75 -4.04
C MET A 151 2.64 4.05 -4.03
N GLY A 152 2.43 3.08 -3.16
CA GLY A 152 1.18 2.34 -3.00
C GLY A 152 1.38 1.00 -2.32
N LEU A 153 0.43 0.57 -1.49
CA LEU A 153 0.57 -0.67 -0.71
C LEU A 153 0.82 -1.90 -1.59
N LEU A 154 0.07 -2.06 -2.66
CA LEU A 154 0.18 -3.20 -3.58
C LEU A 154 0.99 -2.89 -4.84
N ILE A 155 1.50 -1.66 -4.96
CA ILE A 155 2.29 -1.21 -6.07
C ILE A 155 3.65 -0.78 -5.53
N PRO A 156 4.58 -1.71 -5.30
CA PRO A 156 5.88 -1.38 -4.74
C PRO A 156 6.66 -0.39 -5.62
N MET A 157 6.38 -0.40 -6.93
CA MET A 157 6.97 0.53 -7.91
C MET A 157 5.92 0.97 -8.91
N ILE A 158 5.86 2.26 -9.25
CA ILE A 158 4.87 2.82 -10.18
C ILE A 158 5.24 2.61 -11.64
N ASN A 159 4.22 2.35 -12.45
CA ASN A 159 4.28 2.32 -13.89
C ASN A 159 4.18 3.71 -14.51
N PHE A 160 4.62 3.84 -15.77
CA PHE A 160 4.69 5.08 -16.54
C PHE A 160 3.39 5.89 -16.60
N GLU A 161 2.20 5.27 -16.49
CA GLU A 161 0.90 5.95 -16.61
C GLU A 161 0.16 6.11 -15.26
N TRP A 162 0.81 5.75 -14.15
CA TRP A 162 0.21 5.83 -12.82
C TRP A 162 0.97 6.82 -11.96
N GLY A 163 0.30 7.82 -11.47
CA GLY A 163 0.80 8.68 -10.41
C GLY A 163 0.10 8.36 -9.09
N GLY A 164 0.87 8.20 -8.03
CA GLY A 164 0.29 7.99 -6.71
C GLY A 164 1.34 8.10 -5.62
N HIS A 165 0.88 8.40 -4.43
CA HIS A 165 1.74 8.46 -3.26
C HIS A 165 0.99 8.06 -2.01
N LEU A 166 1.73 7.56 -1.03
CA LEU A 166 1.22 7.27 0.30
C LEU A 166 0.96 8.58 1.03
N ASN A 167 -0.31 8.90 1.26
CA ASN A 167 -0.68 10.09 2.03
C ASN A 167 -0.42 9.89 3.52
N CYS A 168 -0.82 8.75 4.05
CA CYS A 168 -0.64 8.45 5.45
C CYS A 168 -0.78 6.95 5.77
N PHE A 169 -0.21 6.56 6.90
CA PHE A 169 -0.33 5.23 7.50
C PHE A 169 -0.66 5.38 8.98
N SER A 170 -1.63 4.60 9.45
CA SER A 170 -2.00 4.53 10.86
C SER A 170 -2.02 3.09 11.35
N GLU A 171 -1.63 2.88 12.59
CA GLU A 171 -1.65 1.62 13.31
C GLU A 171 -2.35 1.85 14.65
N GLU A 172 -3.29 0.99 15.03
CA GLU A 172 -4.09 1.12 16.26
C GLU A 172 -4.69 2.52 16.49
N ASN A 173 -5.14 3.17 15.41
CA ASN A 173 -5.65 4.56 15.41
C ASN A 173 -4.60 5.63 15.73
N VAL A 174 -3.33 5.30 15.74
CA VAL A 174 -2.22 6.25 15.85
C VAL A 174 -1.69 6.56 14.45
N ASN A 175 -1.59 7.84 14.09
CA ASN A 175 -0.97 8.24 12.84
C ASN A 175 0.55 8.03 12.93
N MET A 176 1.05 7.01 12.23
CA MET A 176 2.47 6.63 12.24
C MET A 176 3.27 7.40 11.19
N TYR A 177 2.68 7.64 10.03
CA TYR A 177 3.33 8.32 8.91
C TYR A 177 2.33 9.23 8.21
N SER A 178 2.76 10.41 7.85
CA SER A 178 1.96 11.37 7.08
C SER A 178 2.87 12.16 6.16
N GLN A 179 2.51 12.22 4.90
CA GLN A 179 3.08 13.17 3.97
C GLN A 179 2.33 14.49 4.14
N ASP A 180 3.04 15.62 4.20
CA ASP A 180 2.47 16.97 4.30
C ASP A 180 1.57 17.23 5.52
N ASN A 181 1.79 16.54 6.66
CA ASN A 181 0.98 16.65 7.87
C ASN A 181 -0.52 16.38 7.66
N THR A 182 -0.88 15.67 6.60
CA THR A 182 -2.25 15.23 6.39
C THR A 182 -2.67 14.25 7.48
N THR A 183 -3.79 14.52 8.15
CA THR A 183 -4.35 13.57 9.12
C THR A 183 -4.93 12.39 8.36
N CYS A 184 -4.49 11.17 8.68
CA CYS A 184 -5.19 9.97 8.21
C CYS A 184 -6.65 10.06 8.64
N PRO A 185 -7.62 9.98 7.74
CA PRO A 185 -8.99 9.76 8.18
C PRO A 185 -8.99 8.41 8.89
N LEU A 186 -9.35 8.41 10.16
CA LEU A 186 -9.65 7.18 10.86
C LEU A 186 -10.71 6.45 10.04
N PRO A 187 -10.61 5.13 9.81
CA PRO A 187 -11.65 4.39 9.16
C PRO A 187 -12.93 4.69 9.96
N LEU A 188 -13.95 5.24 9.29
CA LEU A 188 -15.27 5.35 9.87
C LEU A 188 -15.74 3.91 10.12
N ILE A 189 -15.52 3.42 11.33
CA ILE A 189 -16.11 2.17 11.80
C ILE A 189 -17.61 2.46 11.97
N THR A 190 -18.34 2.55 10.88
CA THR A 190 -19.77 2.53 10.88
C THR A 190 -20.21 1.08 11.10
N GLY A 191 -20.33 0.71 12.39
CA GLY A 191 -21.23 -0.34 12.79
C GLY A 191 -20.89 -1.76 12.36
N ILE A 192 -19.72 -2.29 12.76
CA ILE A 192 -19.59 -3.74 12.96
C ILE A 192 -19.76 -3.97 14.47
N THR A 193 -20.96 -4.22 14.88
CA THR A 193 -21.26 -4.80 16.18
C THR A 193 -20.55 -6.17 16.23
N ASN A 194 -19.59 -6.30 17.17
CA ASN A 194 -18.99 -7.57 17.54
C ASN A 194 -20.09 -8.59 17.93
N SER A 195 -20.61 -9.33 17.00
CA SER A 195 -21.32 -10.56 17.33
C SER A 195 -20.26 -11.63 17.62
N LYS A 196 -19.80 -11.70 18.87
CA LYS A 196 -19.14 -12.89 19.38
C LYS A 196 -20.11 -14.05 19.18
N LYS A 197 -19.89 -14.84 18.14
CA LYS A 197 -20.55 -16.13 18.01
C LYS A 197 -19.88 -17.06 19.02
N GLN A 198 -20.49 -17.16 20.21
CA GLN A 198 -20.20 -18.26 21.14
C GLN A 198 -20.63 -19.56 20.46
N ILE A 199 -19.65 -20.39 20.11
CA ILE A 199 -19.92 -21.78 19.69
C ILE A 199 -19.89 -22.56 20.99
N ALA A 200 -21.06 -23.13 21.33
CA ALA A 200 -21.22 -24.10 22.38
C ALA A 200 -20.74 -25.50 21.90
#